data_51ceaa81c158decfc85102130425d262
#
_entry.id   51ceaa81c158decfc85102130425d262
#
_cell.length_a   1.000
_cell.length_b   1.000
_cell.length_c   1.000
_cell.angle_alpha   90.00
_cell.angle_beta   90.00
_cell.angle_gamma   90.00
#
_symmetry.space_group_name_H-M   'P 1'
#
loop_
_entity.id
_entity.type
_entity.pdbx_description
1 polymer ?
#
loop_
_entity_poly.entity_id
_entity_poly.type
_entity_poly.pdbx_seq_one_letter_code
_entity_poly.pdbx_strand_id
1 'polypeptide(L)'
;MYNVSIDQIAKEMGLSYRGPEGILVKRVVFDSREVGPGDLFVAIRGQRVDGHRYIDKAIEAGAVAVAAEAPIADKNVGCVVVEDGQVFIQALGAWCRARFNGPVIAITGSQGKTSTKDLLAQVCQQSNNVVVTKENQNNELGMPLTLTRLDEATEILIVEMGMTGFGEIDFLCQIAKPTHAIITGIGMVHAEYLGSQQGIARAKTELFRYLPKEGTVALRIKDKALMAPYMEECKAHVIWCSDEADGGDMVSVNTVLGRDESRFICRYEGKELALKVPFAGRHYVDNALLVTAVAGAIDISETDIQNGLESAVALSSSRMEMHEISKNRLLINDCYNANPDSMIATLDVLKGYHPRQTVACLGNMYELGQYELEGHARVGRHLAANGIDWLICLGTLAEGIGANAIASGMDPSHVFYVDSTKQMSMILEEYAPQDAVILVKGSNSMRMTEVYKYIEQRN
;
A
#
# COMPACT_ATOMS: atom_id res chain seq x y z
N MET A 1 18.42 12.54 5.51
CA MET A 1 19.54 11.97 4.71
C MET A 1 20.81 12.00 5.54
N TYR A 2 21.75 11.09 5.34
CA TYR A 2 23.02 11.09 6.07
C TYR A 2 23.74 12.42 5.97
N ASN A 3 24.46 12.79 7.03
CA ASN A 3 25.19 14.08 7.14
C ASN A 3 26.51 14.04 6.34
N VAL A 4 26.40 13.79 5.04
CA VAL A 4 27.51 13.75 4.08
C VAL A 4 27.22 14.74 2.96
N SER A 5 28.23 15.55 2.57
CA SER A 5 28.06 16.56 1.52
C SER A 5 27.87 15.92 0.14
N ILE A 6 27.14 16.60 -0.73
CA ILE A 6 26.79 16.05 -2.06
C ILE A 6 28.02 15.86 -2.97
N ASP A 7 29.06 16.71 -2.81
CA ASP A 7 30.34 16.56 -3.50
C ASP A 7 31.07 15.28 -3.07
N GLN A 8 31.03 14.97 -1.76
CA GLN A 8 31.61 13.74 -1.22
C GLN A 8 30.81 12.51 -1.69
N ILE A 9 29.48 12.57 -1.65
CA ILE A 9 28.60 11.51 -2.18
C ILE A 9 28.92 11.26 -3.65
N ALA A 10 28.97 12.31 -4.48
CA ALA A 10 29.32 12.18 -5.89
C ALA A 10 30.67 11.53 -6.09
N LYS A 11 31.69 11.94 -5.31
CA LYS A 11 33.02 11.32 -5.35
C LYS A 11 33.02 9.84 -5.00
N GLU A 12 32.32 9.45 -3.94
CA GLU A 12 32.19 8.05 -3.52
C GLU A 12 31.43 7.19 -4.55
N MET A 13 30.50 7.79 -5.27
CA MET A 13 29.75 7.15 -6.36
C MET A 13 30.48 7.20 -7.71
N GLY A 14 31.68 7.82 -7.78
CA GLY A 14 32.45 7.96 -9.02
C GLY A 14 31.84 8.91 -10.04
N LEU A 15 31.01 9.86 -9.60
CA LEU A 15 30.31 10.84 -10.44
C LEU A 15 31.05 12.17 -10.50
N SER A 16 30.89 12.90 -11.62
CA SER A 16 31.38 14.26 -11.76
C SER A 16 30.56 15.22 -10.95
N TYR A 17 31.23 16.10 -10.19
CA TYR A 17 30.62 17.17 -9.42
C TYR A 17 31.14 18.54 -9.85
N ARG A 18 30.26 19.55 -9.86
CA ARG A 18 30.60 20.96 -10.10
C ARG A 18 29.80 21.86 -9.14
N GLY A 19 30.44 22.91 -8.65
CA GLY A 19 29.82 23.89 -7.75
C GLY A 19 30.54 23.96 -6.40
N PRO A 20 29.93 24.58 -5.40
CA PRO A 20 30.50 24.71 -4.05
C PRO A 20 30.61 23.36 -3.36
N GLU A 21 31.72 23.14 -2.64
CA GLU A 21 31.92 21.95 -1.82
C GLU A 21 31.21 22.10 -0.45
N GLY A 22 30.98 20.99 0.24
CA GLY A 22 30.41 20.96 1.58
C GLY A 22 28.89 21.19 1.66
N ILE A 23 28.17 21.15 0.53
CA ILE A 23 26.71 21.31 0.52
C ILE A 23 26.05 20.06 1.13
N LEU A 24 25.33 20.25 2.24
CA LEU A 24 24.48 19.23 2.83
C LEU A 24 23.06 19.28 2.23
N VAL A 25 22.54 18.14 1.85
CA VAL A 25 21.23 17.99 1.25
C VAL A 25 20.23 17.50 2.29
N LYS A 26 19.06 18.16 2.40
CA LYS A 26 18.00 17.75 3.31
C LYS A 26 17.17 16.60 2.76
N ARG A 27 16.74 16.71 1.50
CA ARG A 27 15.88 15.73 0.82
C ARG A 27 16.29 15.61 -0.64
N VAL A 28 15.94 14.48 -1.22
CA VAL A 28 15.98 14.24 -2.67
C VAL A 28 14.57 14.38 -3.22
N VAL A 29 14.40 15.17 -4.28
CA VAL A 29 13.12 15.46 -4.90
C VAL A 29 13.27 15.42 -6.42
N PHE A 30 12.32 14.84 -7.13
CA PHE A 30 12.28 14.83 -8.61
C PHE A 30 11.08 15.58 -9.20
N ASP A 31 10.09 15.95 -8.37
CA ASP A 31 9.00 16.84 -8.77
C ASP A 31 9.33 18.29 -8.39
N SER A 32 9.51 19.15 -9.38
CA SER A 32 9.88 20.56 -9.15
C SER A 32 8.85 21.36 -8.33
N ARG A 33 7.61 20.85 -8.20
CA ARG A 33 6.55 21.48 -7.40
C ARG A 33 6.71 21.22 -5.90
N GLU A 34 7.47 20.20 -5.53
CA GLU A 34 7.73 19.78 -4.14
C GLU A 34 9.04 20.31 -3.60
N VAL A 35 9.87 20.94 -4.45
CA VAL A 35 11.19 21.47 -4.06
C VAL A 35 11.07 22.57 -3.04
N GLY A 36 11.90 22.48 -2.02
CA GLY A 36 12.06 23.49 -0.97
C GLY A 36 13.53 23.76 -0.63
N PRO A 37 13.78 24.70 0.30
CA PRO A 37 15.13 25.09 0.71
C PRO A 37 15.95 23.91 1.26
N GLY A 38 17.11 23.66 0.67
CA GLY A 38 18.05 22.62 1.08
C GLY A 38 17.86 21.28 0.34
N ASP A 39 16.99 21.20 -0.65
CA ASP A 39 16.74 19.95 -1.40
C ASP A 39 17.76 19.73 -2.53
N LEU A 40 17.98 18.45 -2.88
CA LEU A 40 18.59 18.02 -4.13
C LEU A 40 17.48 17.75 -5.14
N PHE A 41 17.43 18.53 -6.19
CA PHE A 41 16.52 18.25 -7.31
C PHE A 41 17.17 17.30 -8.31
N VAL A 42 16.50 16.20 -8.63
CA VAL A 42 16.96 15.25 -9.65
C VAL A 42 16.12 15.42 -10.91
N ALA A 43 16.74 15.87 -11.98
CA ALA A 43 16.10 16.00 -13.27
C ALA A 43 15.96 14.63 -13.94
N ILE A 44 14.72 14.17 -14.11
CA ILE A 44 14.40 12.89 -14.77
C ILE A 44 13.75 13.16 -16.10
N ARG A 45 14.20 12.46 -17.15
CA ARG A 45 13.56 12.47 -18.46
C ARG A 45 12.44 11.44 -18.51
N GLY A 46 11.21 11.89 -18.23
CA GLY A 46 10.01 11.06 -18.32
C GLY A 46 9.47 10.94 -19.75
N GLN A 47 8.53 10.03 -19.95
CA GLN A 47 7.89 9.81 -21.27
C GLN A 47 7.11 11.03 -21.78
N ARG A 48 6.53 11.84 -20.91
CA ARG A 48 5.69 13.01 -21.27
C ARG A 48 6.35 14.34 -20.94
N VAL A 49 7.22 14.36 -19.94
CA VAL A 49 7.80 15.57 -19.37
C VAL A 49 9.29 15.34 -19.15
N ASP A 50 10.11 16.32 -19.60
CA ASP A 50 11.55 16.34 -19.33
C ASP A 50 11.82 17.23 -18.11
N GLY A 51 12.28 16.63 -17.00
CA GLY A 51 12.59 17.30 -15.74
C GLY A 51 13.67 18.37 -15.86
N HIS A 52 14.58 18.27 -16.84
CA HIS A 52 15.63 19.26 -17.07
C HIS A 52 15.10 20.66 -17.36
N ARG A 53 13.89 20.78 -17.93
CA ARG A 53 13.23 22.07 -18.18
C ARG A 53 12.83 22.83 -16.92
N TYR A 54 12.86 22.16 -15.77
CA TYR A 54 12.43 22.72 -14.48
C TYR A 54 13.58 22.97 -13.52
N ILE A 55 14.84 22.82 -13.96
CA ILE A 55 16.02 23.02 -13.11
C ILE A 55 16.05 24.46 -12.54
N ASP A 56 15.87 25.48 -13.39
CA ASP A 56 15.88 26.88 -12.95
C ASP A 56 14.77 27.14 -11.93
N LYS A 57 13.57 26.60 -12.17
CA LYS A 57 12.45 26.69 -11.22
C LYS A 57 12.76 25.99 -9.88
N ALA A 58 13.42 24.84 -9.93
CA ALA A 58 13.83 24.13 -8.72
C ALA A 58 14.87 24.94 -7.91
N ILE A 59 15.83 25.60 -8.59
CA ILE A 59 16.81 26.47 -7.95
C ILE A 59 16.11 27.68 -7.32
N GLU A 60 15.19 28.33 -8.04
CA GLU A 60 14.38 29.44 -7.50
C GLU A 60 13.56 29.02 -6.26
N ALA A 61 13.09 27.76 -6.23
CA ALA A 61 12.36 27.20 -5.08
C ALA A 61 13.27 26.82 -3.90
N GLY A 62 14.61 26.89 -4.06
CA GLY A 62 15.57 26.70 -2.99
C GLY A 62 16.37 25.39 -3.06
N ALA A 63 16.41 24.70 -4.20
CA ALA A 63 17.31 23.58 -4.40
C ALA A 63 18.76 24.06 -4.23
N VAL A 64 19.53 23.38 -3.38
CA VAL A 64 20.96 23.68 -3.13
C VAL A 64 21.88 22.85 -4.02
N ALA A 65 21.33 21.79 -4.60
CA ALA A 65 22.03 20.95 -5.55
C ALA A 65 21.06 20.39 -6.61
N VAL A 66 21.60 20.03 -7.76
CA VAL A 66 20.89 19.42 -8.90
C VAL A 66 21.66 18.20 -9.38
N ALA A 67 20.95 17.11 -9.73
CA ALA A 67 21.49 16.01 -10.53
C ALA A 67 20.89 16.10 -11.92
N ALA A 68 21.75 16.19 -12.95
CA ALA A 68 21.32 16.41 -14.33
C ALA A 68 22.29 15.75 -15.33
N GLU A 69 21.82 15.45 -16.54
CA GLU A 69 22.59 14.82 -17.64
C GLU A 69 23.72 15.73 -18.18
N ALA A 70 23.69 17.02 -17.88
CA ALA A 70 24.72 17.98 -18.25
C ALA A 70 24.96 19.01 -17.14
N PRO A 71 26.16 19.62 -17.08
CA PRO A 71 26.44 20.67 -16.12
C PRO A 71 25.46 21.86 -16.30
N ILE A 72 25.01 22.42 -15.16
CA ILE A 72 24.18 23.63 -15.14
C ILE A 72 25.03 24.91 -15.20
N ALA A 73 24.41 26.01 -15.63
CA ALA A 73 25.09 27.30 -15.77
C ALA A 73 25.35 28.00 -14.42
N ASP A 74 24.47 27.82 -13.43
CA ASP A 74 24.61 28.43 -12.09
C ASP A 74 25.74 27.75 -11.32
N LYS A 75 26.75 28.53 -10.94
CA LYS A 75 27.92 28.07 -10.19
C LYS A 75 27.74 28.10 -8.67
N ASN A 76 26.65 28.67 -8.18
CA ASN A 76 26.35 28.74 -6.74
C ASN A 76 25.56 27.53 -6.24
N VAL A 77 25.09 26.67 -7.14
CA VAL A 77 24.35 25.45 -6.87
C VAL A 77 25.22 24.24 -7.20
N GLY A 78 25.23 23.24 -6.32
CA GLY A 78 25.92 21.98 -6.57
C GLY A 78 25.31 21.23 -7.76
N CYS A 79 26.12 20.69 -8.65
CA CYS A 79 25.65 19.93 -9.78
C CYS A 79 26.36 18.57 -9.86
N VAL A 80 25.62 17.50 -9.66
CA VAL A 80 26.08 16.14 -9.94
C VAL A 80 25.72 15.81 -11.38
N VAL A 81 26.72 15.50 -12.21
CA VAL A 81 26.49 15.12 -13.59
C VAL A 81 26.26 13.61 -13.65
N VAL A 82 25.10 13.21 -14.14
CA VAL A 82 24.63 11.83 -14.18
C VAL A 82 24.25 11.43 -15.61
N GLU A 83 24.28 10.14 -15.91
CA GLU A 83 23.82 9.63 -17.22
C GLU A 83 22.29 9.58 -17.30
N ASP A 84 21.63 9.26 -16.17
CA ASP A 84 20.18 9.15 -16.04
C ASP A 84 19.77 9.46 -14.59
N GLY A 85 18.77 10.32 -14.42
CA GLY A 85 18.31 10.77 -13.11
C GLY A 85 17.63 9.65 -12.31
N GLN A 86 16.92 8.71 -12.95
CA GLN A 86 16.30 7.57 -12.27
C GLN A 86 17.36 6.59 -11.76
N VAL A 87 18.33 6.24 -12.60
CA VAL A 87 19.47 5.39 -12.23
C VAL A 87 20.26 6.02 -11.09
N PHE A 88 20.42 7.35 -11.12
CA PHE A 88 21.06 8.07 -10.01
C PHE A 88 20.29 7.94 -8.69
N ILE A 89 18.96 8.09 -8.68
CA ILE A 89 18.14 7.89 -7.45
C ILE A 89 18.28 6.46 -6.94
N GLN A 90 18.30 5.46 -7.82
CA GLN A 90 18.48 4.05 -7.47
C GLN A 90 19.86 3.82 -6.82
N ALA A 91 20.91 4.34 -7.43
CA ALA A 91 22.28 4.23 -6.93
C ALA A 91 22.47 4.99 -5.61
N LEU A 92 21.89 6.20 -5.48
CA LEU A 92 21.92 6.99 -4.24
C LEU A 92 21.13 6.30 -3.11
N GLY A 93 19.98 5.72 -3.41
CA GLY A 93 19.23 4.90 -2.47
C GLY A 93 20.05 3.69 -1.99
N ALA A 94 20.71 2.98 -2.90
CA ALA A 94 21.61 1.87 -2.56
C ALA A 94 22.82 2.34 -1.72
N TRP A 95 23.36 3.52 -2.02
CA TRP A 95 24.44 4.15 -1.25
C TRP A 95 24.01 4.46 0.19
N CYS A 96 22.80 5.02 0.38
CA CYS A 96 22.22 5.23 1.70
C CYS A 96 21.97 3.90 2.43
N ARG A 97 21.37 2.93 1.73
CA ARG A 97 21.08 1.59 2.27
C ARG A 97 22.33 0.87 2.76
N ALA A 98 23.46 0.99 2.06
CA ALA A 98 24.73 0.35 2.43
C ALA A 98 25.30 0.86 3.76
N ARG A 99 24.85 2.01 4.25
CA ARG A 99 25.27 2.62 5.53
C ARG A 99 24.30 2.28 6.67
N PHE A 100 23.14 1.72 6.36
CA PHE A 100 22.15 1.36 7.35
C PHE A 100 22.33 -0.10 7.80
N ASN A 101 22.40 -0.32 9.12
CA ASN A 101 22.63 -1.63 9.72
C ASN A 101 21.42 -2.16 10.52
N GLY A 102 20.35 -1.36 10.67
CA GLY A 102 19.13 -1.78 11.36
C GLY A 102 18.26 -2.75 10.54
N PRO A 103 17.16 -3.23 11.13
CA PRO A 103 16.19 -4.07 10.45
C PRO A 103 15.59 -3.38 9.22
N VAL A 104 15.48 -4.13 8.12
CA VAL A 104 14.81 -3.70 6.88
C VAL A 104 13.67 -4.64 6.60
N ILE A 105 12.44 -4.15 6.68
CA ILE A 105 11.23 -4.93 6.49
C ILE A 105 10.63 -4.64 5.12
N ALA A 106 10.63 -5.63 4.24
CA ALA A 106 9.95 -5.55 2.95
C ALA A 106 8.50 -6.03 3.06
N ILE A 107 7.57 -5.24 2.54
CA ILE A 107 6.14 -5.59 2.54
C ILE A 107 5.64 -5.64 1.10
N THR A 108 5.18 -6.82 0.68
CA THR A 108 4.51 -7.03 -0.61
C THR A 108 3.22 -7.81 -0.43
N GLY A 109 2.47 -8.00 -1.49
CA GLY A 109 1.21 -8.75 -1.49
C GLY A 109 0.24 -8.21 -2.52
N SER A 110 -0.84 -8.93 -2.76
CA SER A 110 -1.88 -8.52 -3.71
C SER A 110 -2.73 -7.38 -3.16
N GLN A 111 -3.04 -7.41 -1.86
CA GLN A 111 -3.84 -6.42 -1.15
C GLN A 111 -3.30 -6.24 0.27
N GLY A 112 -3.68 -5.14 0.94
CA GLY A 112 -3.30 -4.89 2.34
C GLY A 112 -1.86 -4.40 2.55
N LYS A 113 -1.01 -4.27 1.53
CA LYS A 113 0.38 -3.80 1.64
C LYS A 113 0.50 -2.50 2.43
N THR A 114 -0.18 -1.47 1.96
CA THR A 114 -0.10 -0.13 2.55
C THR A 114 -0.67 -0.10 3.96
N SER A 115 -1.82 -0.75 4.20
CA SER A 115 -2.40 -0.83 5.54
C SER A 115 -1.49 -1.59 6.52
N THR A 116 -0.85 -2.68 6.08
CA THR A 116 0.12 -3.43 6.88
C THR A 116 1.39 -2.60 7.15
N LYS A 117 1.87 -1.88 6.14
CA LYS A 117 3.00 -0.94 6.27
C LYS A 117 2.69 0.16 7.28
N ASP A 118 1.50 0.76 7.19
CA ASP A 118 1.08 1.84 8.09
C ASP A 118 0.91 1.33 9.53
N LEU A 119 0.33 0.14 9.74
CA LEU A 119 0.23 -0.49 11.05
C LEU A 119 1.62 -0.81 11.64
N LEU A 120 2.50 -1.43 10.85
CA LEU A 120 3.86 -1.76 11.32
C LEU A 120 4.66 -0.50 11.66
N ALA A 121 4.53 0.56 10.84
CA ALA A 121 5.19 1.82 11.11
C ALA A 121 4.75 2.43 12.44
N GLN A 122 3.43 2.45 12.73
CA GLN A 122 2.89 2.99 13.97
C GLN A 122 3.28 2.14 15.20
N VAL A 123 3.37 0.83 15.05
CA VAL A 123 3.90 -0.07 16.08
C VAL A 123 5.37 0.23 16.36
N CYS A 124 6.21 0.28 15.34
CA CYS A 124 7.64 0.53 15.52
C CYS A 124 7.93 1.95 16.05
N GLN A 125 7.13 2.95 15.64
CA GLN A 125 7.28 4.35 16.06
C GLN A 125 6.94 4.61 17.52
N GLN A 126 6.42 3.63 18.27
CA GLN A 126 6.22 3.77 19.72
C GLN A 126 7.56 4.03 20.45
N SER A 127 8.64 3.42 19.99
CA SER A 127 9.95 3.48 20.66
C SER A 127 11.15 3.66 19.72
N ASN A 128 10.94 3.75 18.40
CA ASN A 128 12.03 3.78 17.42
C ASN A 128 11.86 4.89 16.39
N ASN A 129 12.98 5.34 15.81
CA ASN A 129 13.00 6.22 14.64
C ASN A 129 12.87 5.40 13.36
N VAL A 130 11.74 5.54 12.67
CA VAL A 130 11.37 4.71 11.53
C VAL A 130 11.37 5.52 10.23
N VAL A 131 12.07 5.02 9.22
CA VAL A 131 11.88 5.44 7.82
C VAL A 131 10.92 4.46 7.16
N VAL A 132 9.85 4.97 6.56
CA VAL A 132 8.81 4.17 5.91
C VAL A 132 8.46 4.72 4.53
N THR A 133 8.13 3.84 3.57
CA THR A 133 7.62 4.23 2.24
C THR A 133 6.40 5.14 2.38
N LYS A 134 6.46 6.32 1.75
CA LYS A 134 5.33 7.26 1.72
C LYS A 134 4.37 6.88 0.61
N GLU A 135 3.08 6.95 0.90
CA GLU A 135 2.00 6.70 -0.07
C GLU A 135 2.25 5.43 -0.91
N ASN A 136 2.27 5.58 -2.23
CA ASN A 136 2.49 4.52 -3.21
C ASN A 136 3.90 4.56 -3.83
N GLN A 137 4.91 5.12 -3.15
CA GLN A 137 6.31 5.15 -3.59
C GLN A 137 6.96 3.75 -3.50
N ASN A 138 6.36 2.76 -4.12
CA ASN A 138 6.67 1.34 -3.96
C ASN A 138 7.25 0.66 -5.21
N ASN A 139 7.61 1.45 -6.22
CA ASN A 139 8.19 1.01 -7.48
C ASN A 139 9.70 1.32 -7.58
N GLU A 140 10.29 1.11 -8.78
CA GLU A 140 11.70 1.28 -9.09
C GLU A 140 12.26 2.72 -8.95
N LEU A 141 11.39 3.70 -8.76
CA LEU A 141 11.76 5.09 -8.46
C LEU A 141 11.44 5.47 -7.01
N GLY A 142 10.23 5.17 -6.56
CA GLY A 142 9.72 5.60 -5.26
C GLY A 142 10.38 4.87 -4.08
N MET A 143 10.63 3.56 -4.19
CA MET A 143 11.28 2.81 -3.11
C MET A 143 12.74 3.26 -2.93
N PRO A 144 13.60 3.40 -3.97
CA PRO A 144 14.92 4.00 -3.80
C PRO A 144 14.90 5.41 -3.23
N LEU A 145 13.93 6.24 -3.62
CA LEU A 145 13.74 7.57 -3.01
C LEU A 145 13.46 7.48 -1.51
N THR A 146 12.70 6.48 -1.06
CA THR A 146 12.50 6.21 0.37
C THR A 146 13.83 5.98 1.09
N LEU A 147 14.76 5.23 0.50
CA LEU A 147 16.07 4.94 1.08
C LEU A 147 16.93 6.19 1.24
N THR A 148 16.77 7.20 0.38
CA THR A 148 17.52 8.46 0.52
C THR A 148 17.17 9.25 1.78
N ARG A 149 16.08 8.88 2.49
CA ARG A 149 15.69 9.51 3.76
C ARG A 149 16.35 8.90 4.99
N LEU A 150 17.09 7.79 4.82
CA LEU A 150 17.90 7.21 5.89
C LEU A 150 18.96 8.20 6.40
N ASP A 151 19.15 8.22 7.70
CA ASP A 151 20.15 9.01 8.40
C ASP A 151 20.71 8.27 9.62
N GLU A 152 21.57 8.92 10.37
CA GLU A 152 22.24 8.35 11.55
C GLU A 152 21.27 8.04 12.70
N ALA A 153 20.12 8.70 12.74
CA ALA A 153 19.11 8.49 13.78
C ALA A 153 18.13 7.35 13.43
N THR A 154 18.11 6.90 12.18
CA THR A 154 17.17 5.86 11.73
C THR A 154 17.52 4.51 12.35
N GLU A 155 16.53 3.87 12.99
CA GLU A 155 16.68 2.57 13.63
C GLU A 155 16.00 1.44 12.86
N ILE A 156 14.88 1.72 12.17
CA ILE A 156 14.12 0.74 11.41
C ILE A 156 13.76 1.32 10.03
N LEU A 157 13.86 0.47 9.01
CA LEU A 157 13.43 0.78 7.64
C LEU A 157 12.28 -0.15 7.22
N ILE A 158 11.15 0.43 6.81
CA ILE A 158 9.99 -0.31 6.29
C ILE A 158 9.76 0.12 4.83
N VAL A 159 9.87 -0.83 3.89
CA VAL A 159 9.68 -0.58 2.47
C VAL A 159 8.50 -1.38 1.92
N GLU A 160 7.56 -0.67 1.31
CA GLU A 160 6.52 -1.29 0.50
C GLU A 160 7.07 -1.59 -0.89
N MET A 161 6.83 -2.81 -1.39
CA MET A 161 7.26 -3.25 -2.72
C MET A 161 6.04 -3.62 -3.56
N GLY A 162 5.75 -2.78 -4.54
CA GLY A 162 4.75 -3.02 -5.58
C GLY A 162 5.37 -3.77 -6.76
N MET A 163 4.54 -4.42 -7.56
CA MET A 163 4.95 -5.03 -8.82
C MET A 163 3.77 -5.21 -9.77
N THR A 164 4.05 -5.22 -11.06
CA THR A 164 3.15 -5.57 -12.15
C THR A 164 3.68 -6.77 -12.94
N GLY A 165 4.99 -7.00 -12.94
CA GLY A 165 5.68 -8.04 -13.70
C GLY A 165 6.69 -8.86 -12.88
N PHE A 166 7.22 -9.89 -13.52
CA PHE A 166 8.32 -10.70 -12.96
C PHE A 166 9.62 -9.88 -12.93
N GLY A 167 10.45 -10.14 -11.91
CA GLY A 167 11.76 -9.49 -11.73
C GLY A 167 11.68 -8.11 -11.06
N GLU A 168 10.50 -7.53 -10.87
CA GLU A 168 10.36 -6.22 -10.24
C GLU A 168 10.61 -6.28 -8.73
N ILE A 169 10.10 -7.31 -8.04
CA ILE A 169 10.42 -7.53 -6.61
C ILE A 169 11.90 -7.88 -6.44
N ASP A 170 12.45 -8.71 -7.32
CA ASP A 170 13.87 -9.03 -7.35
C ASP A 170 14.73 -7.77 -7.45
N PHE A 171 14.42 -6.88 -8.39
CA PHE A 171 15.11 -5.59 -8.56
C PHE A 171 15.04 -4.71 -7.30
N LEU A 172 13.86 -4.57 -6.71
CA LEU A 172 13.68 -3.78 -5.49
C LEU A 172 14.48 -4.37 -4.31
N CYS A 173 14.51 -5.70 -4.20
CA CYS A 173 15.26 -6.40 -3.16
C CYS A 173 16.79 -6.26 -3.32
N GLN A 174 17.31 -6.19 -4.56
CA GLN A 174 18.72 -5.92 -4.81
C GLN A 174 19.17 -4.59 -4.19
N ILE A 175 18.29 -3.58 -4.25
CA ILE A 175 18.56 -2.24 -3.71
C ILE A 175 18.30 -2.20 -2.19
N ALA A 176 17.13 -2.68 -1.74
CA ALA A 176 16.71 -2.57 -0.35
C ALA A 176 17.39 -3.56 0.59
N LYS A 177 17.82 -4.73 0.08
CA LYS A 177 18.46 -5.82 0.86
C LYS A 177 17.68 -6.09 2.16
N PRO A 178 16.43 -6.59 2.06
CA PRO A 178 15.57 -6.78 3.23
C PRO A 178 16.15 -7.84 4.17
N THR A 179 15.93 -7.63 5.47
CA THR A 179 16.27 -8.62 6.52
C THR A 179 15.04 -9.40 6.96
N HIS A 180 13.87 -8.77 6.89
CA HIS A 180 12.57 -9.34 7.25
C HIS A 180 11.55 -9.02 6.15
N ALA A 181 10.46 -9.79 6.11
CA ALA A 181 9.42 -9.53 5.12
C ALA A 181 8.02 -9.89 5.60
N ILE A 182 7.03 -9.28 4.95
CA ILE A 182 5.62 -9.64 5.03
C ILE A 182 5.08 -9.82 3.61
N ILE A 183 4.42 -10.97 3.34
CA ILE A 183 3.56 -11.11 2.17
C ILE A 183 2.12 -11.13 2.66
N THR A 184 1.39 -10.04 2.39
CA THR A 184 0.04 -9.82 2.93
C THR A 184 -1.03 -10.72 2.31
N GLY A 185 -0.70 -11.41 1.22
CA GLY A 185 -1.56 -12.40 0.58
C GLY A 185 -1.35 -12.48 -0.93
N ILE A 186 -1.80 -13.59 -1.52
CA ILE A 186 -1.75 -13.89 -2.95
C ILE A 186 -3.19 -13.89 -3.50
N GLY A 187 -3.63 -12.75 -4.01
CA GLY A 187 -4.94 -12.58 -4.65
C GLY A 187 -4.81 -12.35 -6.15
N MET A 188 -5.94 -12.24 -6.84
CA MET A 188 -6.04 -12.06 -8.29
C MET A 188 -5.84 -10.57 -8.68
N VAL A 189 -4.62 -10.05 -8.52
CA VAL A 189 -4.23 -8.68 -8.93
C VAL A 189 -3.08 -8.81 -9.92
N HIS A 190 -3.08 -8.00 -10.98
CA HIS A 190 -2.08 -8.06 -12.06
C HIS A 190 -2.04 -9.43 -12.79
N ALA A 191 -3.15 -10.18 -12.74
CA ALA A 191 -3.25 -11.48 -13.43
C ALA A 191 -3.13 -11.35 -14.95
N GLU A 192 -3.45 -10.19 -15.50
CA GLU A 192 -3.24 -9.83 -16.90
C GLU A 192 -1.78 -10.00 -17.32
N TYR A 193 -0.83 -9.59 -16.47
CA TYR A 193 0.62 -9.61 -16.75
C TYR A 193 1.29 -10.90 -16.30
N LEU A 194 0.78 -11.53 -15.23
CA LEU A 194 1.39 -12.70 -14.59
C LEU A 194 0.69 -14.02 -14.92
N GLY A 195 -0.40 -13.94 -15.66
CA GLY A 195 -1.13 -15.07 -16.23
C GLY A 195 -2.00 -15.86 -15.25
N SER A 196 -1.60 -16.02 -13.98
CA SER A 196 -2.31 -16.83 -13.00
C SER A 196 -1.98 -16.44 -11.56
N GLN A 197 -2.76 -16.91 -10.59
CA GLN A 197 -2.46 -16.78 -9.18
C GLN A 197 -1.11 -17.42 -8.80
N GLN A 198 -0.74 -18.51 -9.45
CA GLN A 198 0.58 -19.13 -9.29
C GLN A 198 1.71 -18.22 -9.82
N GLY A 199 1.48 -17.52 -10.94
CA GLY A 199 2.42 -16.50 -11.45
C GLY A 199 2.57 -15.33 -10.48
N ILE A 200 1.48 -14.87 -9.86
CA ILE A 200 1.50 -13.83 -8.83
C ILE A 200 2.29 -14.30 -7.60
N ALA A 201 2.08 -15.54 -7.16
CA ALA A 201 2.85 -16.13 -6.07
C ALA A 201 4.35 -16.17 -6.40
N ARG A 202 4.72 -16.63 -7.61
CA ARG A 202 6.11 -16.65 -8.09
C ARG A 202 6.76 -15.27 -8.04
N ALA A 203 6.08 -14.24 -8.57
CA ALA A 203 6.65 -12.89 -8.58
C ALA A 203 6.84 -12.32 -7.17
N LYS A 204 5.88 -12.55 -6.25
CA LYS A 204 5.98 -12.02 -4.88
C LYS A 204 7.00 -12.78 -4.03
N THR A 205 7.21 -14.06 -4.29
CA THR A 205 8.20 -14.87 -3.57
C THR A 205 9.64 -14.67 -4.07
N GLU A 206 9.89 -13.85 -5.10
CA GLU A 206 11.23 -13.41 -5.51
C GLU A 206 12.03 -12.84 -4.32
N LEU A 207 11.36 -12.20 -3.36
CA LEU A 207 12.00 -11.66 -2.15
C LEU A 207 12.63 -12.73 -1.25
N PHE A 208 12.23 -14.00 -1.32
CA PHE A 208 12.74 -15.05 -0.43
C PHE A 208 14.25 -15.26 -0.55
N ARG A 209 14.80 -15.08 -1.75
CA ARG A 209 16.24 -15.23 -2.03
C ARG A 209 17.11 -14.22 -1.28
N TYR A 210 16.54 -13.08 -0.88
CA TYR A 210 17.24 -11.96 -0.25
C TYR A 210 17.20 -11.99 1.27
N LEU A 211 16.30 -12.81 1.85
CA LEU A 211 16.15 -12.89 3.29
C LEU A 211 17.29 -13.73 3.91
N PRO A 212 18.03 -13.19 4.89
CA PRO A 212 19.07 -13.93 5.58
C PRO A 212 18.45 -15.00 6.50
N LYS A 213 19.28 -15.96 6.95
CA LYS A 213 18.83 -17.04 7.83
C LYS A 213 18.31 -16.54 9.18
N GLU A 214 18.86 -15.44 9.66
CA GLU A 214 18.47 -14.78 10.91
C GLU A 214 17.23 -13.90 10.77
N GLY A 215 16.75 -13.72 9.53
CA GLY A 215 15.54 -12.95 9.24
C GLY A 215 14.27 -13.74 9.47
N THR A 216 13.15 -13.03 9.40
CA THR A 216 11.81 -13.61 9.53
C THR A 216 10.89 -13.16 8.41
N VAL A 217 10.06 -14.07 7.91
CA VAL A 217 8.98 -13.74 6.99
C VAL A 217 7.63 -14.17 7.55
N ALA A 218 6.68 -13.23 7.61
CA ALA A 218 5.30 -13.51 8.01
C ALA A 218 4.43 -13.72 6.76
N LEU A 219 3.73 -14.84 6.72
CA LEU A 219 2.94 -15.32 5.59
C LEU A 219 1.55 -15.76 6.05
N ARG A 220 0.56 -15.69 5.17
CA ARG A 220 -0.77 -16.24 5.45
C ARG A 220 -0.83 -17.73 5.16
N ILE A 221 -1.33 -18.54 6.09
CA ILE A 221 -1.44 -20.00 5.94
C ILE A 221 -2.28 -20.39 4.71
N LYS A 222 -3.34 -19.65 4.40
CA LYS A 222 -4.21 -19.89 3.25
C LYS A 222 -3.50 -19.85 1.90
N ASP A 223 -2.37 -19.15 1.82
CA ASP A 223 -1.57 -19.02 0.60
C ASP A 223 -0.41 -20.04 0.54
N LYS A 224 -0.29 -20.91 1.57
CA LYS A 224 0.80 -21.89 1.72
C LYS A 224 0.98 -22.79 0.49
N ALA A 225 -0.12 -23.29 -0.06
CA ALA A 225 -0.08 -24.16 -1.24
C ALA A 225 0.47 -23.43 -2.49
N LEU A 226 0.15 -22.13 -2.64
CA LEU A 226 0.64 -21.31 -3.76
C LEU A 226 2.13 -20.97 -3.61
N MET A 227 2.62 -20.82 -2.38
CA MET A 227 4.02 -20.48 -2.10
C MET A 227 4.92 -21.71 -2.00
N ALA A 228 4.36 -22.91 -1.76
CA ALA A 228 5.11 -24.15 -1.55
C ALA A 228 6.22 -24.40 -2.58
N PRO A 229 6.05 -24.16 -3.90
CA PRO A 229 7.10 -24.39 -4.89
C PRO A 229 8.34 -23.50 -4.73
N TYR A 230 8.24 -22.39 -3.98
CA TYR A 230 9.28 -21.36 -3.85
C TYR A 230 9.91 -21.34 -2.44
N MET A 231 9.41 -22.18 -1.52
CA MET A 231 9.86 -22.17 -0.12
C MET A 231 11.31 -22.62 0.05
N GLU A 232 11.86 -23.41 -0.86
CA GLU A 232 13.27 -23.82 -0.83
C GLU A 232 14.25 -22.64 -0.97
N GLU A 233 13.81 -21.54 -1.59
CA GLU A 233 14.60 -20.31 -1.74
C GLU A 233 14.59 -19.46 -0.46
N CYS A 234 13.65 -19.69 0.46
CA CYS A 234 13.52 -18.95 1.71
C CYS A 234 14.40 -19.54 2.80
N LYS A 235 15.44 -18.80 3.19
CA LYS A 235 16.34 -19.20 4.30
C LYS A 235 15.88 -18.65 5.65
N ALA A 236 15.02 -17.64 5.65
CA ALA A 236 14.52 -16.98 6.84
C ALA A 236 13.56 -17.88 7.64
N HIS A 237 13.38 -17.55 8.90
CA HIS A 237 12.33 -18.16 9.72
C HIS A 237 10.95 -17.78 9.18
N VAL A 238 10.09 -18.75 8.96
CA VAL A 238 8.74 -18.54 8.41
C VAL A 238 7.72 -18.63 9.53
N ILE A 239 6.88 -17.59 9.67
CA ILE A 239 5.75 -17.58 10.59
C ILE A 239 4.46 -17.59 9.77
N TRP A 240 3.70 -18.68 9.83
CA TRP A 240 2.39 -18.80 9.20
C TRP A 240 1.31 -18.23 10.11
N CYS A 241 0.66 -17.15 9.63
CA CYS A 241 -0.40 -16.44 10.34
C CYS A 241 -1.79 -16.83 9.82
N SER A 242 -2.76 -17.00 10.73
CA SER A 242 -4.14 -17.33 10.36
C SER A 242 -5.14 -17.05 11.49
N ASP A 243 -6.39 -17.48 11.29
CA ASP A 243 -7.27 -17.73 12.45
C ASP A 243 -7.06 -19.13 13.03
N GLU A 244 -7.64 -19.36 14.20
CA GLU A 244 -7.48 -20.63 14.93
C GLU A 244 -8.02 -21.83 14.13
N ALA A 245 -9.07 -21.62 13.31
CA ALA A 245 -9.71 -22.69 12.54
C ALA A 245 -8.81 -23.23 11.44
N ASP A 246 -7.99 -22.37 10.84
CA ASP A 246 -7.10 -22.75 9.72
C ASP A 246 -5.76 -23.33 10.20
N GLY A 247 -5.44 -23.18 11.51
CA GLY A 247 -4.13 -23.53 12.06
C GLY A 247 -3.04 -22.52 11.65
N GLY A 248 -1.81 -22.77 12.05
CA GLY A 248 -0.68 -21.88 11.80
C GLY A 248 0.22 -21.75 13.01
N ASP A 249 1.32 -21.04 12.87
CA ASP A 249 2.27 -20.79 13.97
C ASP A 249 1.74 -19.67 14.87
N MET A 250 1.22 -18.60 14.28
CA MET A 250 0.60 -17.47 14.96
C MET A 250 -0.88 -17.36 14.57
N VAL A 251 -1.77 -17.44 15.55
CA VAL A 251 -3.21 -17.49 15.28
C VAL A 251 -4.00 -16.44 16.06
N SER A 252 -5.07 -15.92 15.44
CA SER A 252 -6.07 -15.11 16.16
C SER A 252 -7.15 -16.00 16.73
N VAL A 253 -7.42 -15.84 18.01
CA VAL A 253 -8.50 -16.54 18.73
C VAL A 253 -9.44 -15.51 19.37
N ASN A 254 -10.67 -15.93 19.66
CA ASN A 254 -11.69 -15.07 20.29
C ASN A 254 -11.91 -13.75 19.54
N THR A 255 -11.87 -13.80 18.20
CA THR A 255 -11.99 -12.60 17.36
C THR A 255 -13.41 -12.04 17.40
N VAL A 256 -13.50 -10.76 17.76
CA VAL A 256 -14.74 -9.96 17.74
C VAL A 256 -14.55 -8.84 16.73
N LEU A 257 -15.34 -8.88 15.65
CA LEU A 257 -15.37 -7.85 14.64
C LEU A 257 -16.49 -6.85 14.96
N GLY A 258 -16.11 -5.66 15.41
CA GLY A 258 -17.03 -4.54 15.63
C GLY A 258 -17.22 -3.69 14.38
N ARG A 259 -18.01 -2.62 14.50
CA ARG A 259 -18.25 -1.65 13.40
C ARG A 259 -17.05 -0.74 13.16
N ASP A 260 -16.35 -0.34 14.22
CA ASP A 260 -15.28 0.64 14.18
C ASP A 260 -13.95 0.06 14.69
N GLU A 261 -13.96 -1.13 15.26
CA GLU A 261 -12.79 -1.78 15.80
C GLU A 261 -12.89 -3.30 15.70
N SER A 262 -11.76 -3.96 15.76
CA SER A 262 -11.66 -5.42 15.88
C SER A 262 -10.79 -5.79 17.08
N ARG A 263 -11.20 -6.79 17.87
CA ARG A 263 -10.48 -7.29 19.03
C ARG A 263 -10.23 -8.78 18.89
N PHE A 264 -9.07 -9.24 19.30
CA PHE A 264 -8.71 -10.65 19.25
C PHE A 264 -7.56 -10.95 20.22
N ILE A 265 -7.33 -12.23 20.46
CA ILE A 265 -6.13 -12.70 21.18
C ILE A 265 -5.20 -13.28 20.10
N CYS A 266 -3.97 -12.77 20.03
CA CYS A 266 -2.89 -13.38 19.26
C CYS A 266 -2.25 -14.47 20.11
N ARG A 267 -2.19 -15.71 19.60
CA ARG A 267 -1.51 -16.84 20.24
C ARG A 267 -0.32 -17.26 19.38
N TYR A 268 0.87 -17.29 19.99
CA TYR A 268 2.11 -17.71 19.36
C TYR A 268 3.03 -18.36 20.39
N GLU A 269 3.56 -19.56 20.10
CA GLU A 269 4.47 -20.32 20.99
C GLU A 269 3.95 -20.47 22.44
N GLY A 270 2.65 -20.67 22.59
CA GLY A 270 2.02 -20.82 23.91
C GLY A 270 1.80 -19.52 24.69
N LYS A 271 2.21 -18.39 24.16
CA LYS A 271 1.91 -17.05 24.70
C LYS A 271 0.64 -16.50 24.10
N GLU A 272 -0.06 -15.69 24.88
CA GLU A 272 -1.26 -14.99 24.44
C GLU A 272 -1.11 -13.47 24.64
N LEU A 273 -1.42 -12.72 23.60
CA LEU A 273 -1.39 -11.26 23.61
C LEU A 273 -2.75 -10.73 23.17
N ALA A 274 -3.44 -9.99 24.03
CA ALA A 274 -4.71 -9.35 23.69
C ALA A 274 -4.43 -8.13 22.79
N LEU A 275 -5.05 -8.11 21.60
CA LEU A 275 -4.84 -7.07 20.60
C LEU A 275 -6.15 -6.43 20.20
N LYS A 276 -6.05 -5.15 19.84
CA LYS A 276 -7.15 -4.34 19.34
C LYS A 276 -6.64 -3.50 18.17
N VAL A 277 -7.45 -3.38 17.13
CA VAL A 277 -7.22 -2.44 16.03
C VAL A 277 -8.47 -1.57 15.83
N PRO A 278 -8.35 -0.24 15.68
CA PRO A 278 -9.47 0.67 15.52
C PRO A 278 -10.01 0.66 14.08
N PHE A 279 -10.18 -0.53 13.53
CA PHE A 279 -10.68 -0.75 12.18
C PHE A 279 -11.60 -1.98 12.15
N ALA A 280 -12.67 -1.87 11.38
CA ALA A 280 -13.59 -2.98 11.13
C ALA A 280 -13.05 -3.98 10.12
N GLY A 281 -13.34 -5.26 10.34
CA GLY A 281 -13.15 -6.29 9.34
C GLY A 281 -11.97 -7.23 9.58
N ARG A 282 -12.18 -8.47 9.15
CA ARG A 282 -11.23 -9.58 9.31
C ARG A 282 -9.85 -9.30 8.73
N HIS A 283 -9.81 -8.60 7.59
CA HIS A 283 -8.55 -8.27 6.92
C HIS A 283 -7.60 -7.41 7.77
N TYR A 284 -8.12 -6.57 8.69
CA TYR A 284 -7.28 -5.83 9.63
C TYR A 284 -6.72 -6.71 10.73
N VAL A 285 -7.49 -7.70 11.20
CA VAL A 285 -6.99 -8.72 12.13
C VAL A 285 -5.85 -9.52 11.50
N ASP A 286 -6.03 -9.95 10.26
CA ASP A 286 -5.01 -10.69 9.51
C ASP A 286 -3.73 -9.86 9.31
N ASN A 287 -3.88 -8.56 8.96
CA ASN A 287 -2.73 -7.66 8.81
C ASN A 287 -2.03 -7.42 10.16
N ALA A 288 -2.79 -7.27 11.25
CA ALA A 288 -2.23 -7.10 12.58
C ALA A 288 -1.46 -8.32 13.08
N LEU A 289 -1.90 -9.55 12.73
CA LEU A 289 -1.12 -10.77 13.00
C LEU A 289 0.24 -10.75 12.28
N LEU A 290 0.25 -10.42 10.99
CA LEU A 290 1.48 -10.32 10.20
C LEU A 290 2.43 -9.25 10.77
N VAL A 291 1.87 -8.11 11.19
CA VAL A 291 2.62 -7.04 11.88
C VAL A 291 3.21 -7.54 13.19
N THR A 292 2.39 -8.19 14.03
CA THR A 292 2.82 -8.73 15.33
C THR A 292 3.97 -9.73 15.17
N ALA A 293 3.88 -10.60 14.16
CA ALA A 293 4.91 -11.61 13.87
C ALA A 293 6.27 -10.96 13.56
N VAL A 294 6.29 -9.95 12.69
CA VAL A 294 7.56 -9.30 12.31
C VAL A 294 8.03 -8.32 13.39
N ALA A 295 7.12 -7.59 14.04
CA ALA A 295 7.47 -6.69 15.14
C ALA A 295 8.14 -7.46 16.29
N GLY A 296 7.58 -8.61 16.69
CA GLY A 296 8.18 -9.48 17.70
C GLY A 296 9.55 -10.03 17.27
N ALA A 297 9.73 -10.33 15.99
CA ALA A 297 11.00 -10.84 15.44
C ALA A 297 12.13 -9.80 15.39
N ILE A 298 11.81 -8.51 15.48
CA ILE A 298 12.77 -7.39 15.56
C ILE A 298 12.79 -6.76 16.96
N ASP A 299 12.41 -7.52 17.97
CA ASP A 299 12.47 -7.16 19.39
C ASP A 299 11.61 -5.94 19.80
N ILE A 300 10.52 -5.63 19.08
CA ILE A 300 9.53 -4.65 19.53
C ILE A 300 8.77 -5.24 20.71
N SER A 301 8.64 -4.46 21.80
CA SER A 301 7.98 -4.92 23.02
C SER A 301 6.50 -5.23 22.81
N GLU A 302 5.95 -6.20 23.55
CA GLU A 302 4.52 -6.53 23.52
C GLU A 302 3.65 -5.29 23.81
N THR A 303 4.11 -4.42 24.72
CA THR A 303 3.44 -3.15 25.04
C THR A 303 3.42 -2.19 23.86
N ASP A 304 4.52 -2.05 23.12
CA ASP A 304 4.57 -1.17 21.95
C ASP A 304 3.71 -1.75 20.82
N ILE A 305 3.67 -3.08 20.64
CA ILE A 305 2.78 -3.75 19.69
C ILE A 305 1.32 -3.44 20.03
N GLN A 306 0.92 -3.62 21.28
CA GLN A 306 -0.44 -3.31 21.74
C GLN A 306 -0.79 -1.84 21.53
N ASN A 307 0.04 -0.93 22.04
CA ASN A 307 -0.19 0.52 21.95
C ASN A 307 -0.24 1.00 20.49
N GLY A 308 0.70 0.56 19.66
CA GLY A 308 0.78 0.95 18.27
C GLY A 308 -0.40 0.45 17.44
N LEU A 309 -0.89 -0.77 17.70
CA LEU A 309 -2.08 -1.30 17.03
C LEU A 309 -3.36 -0.61 17.53
N GLU A 310 -3.50 -0.40 18.85
CA GLU A 310 -4.70 0.22 19.44
C GLU A 310 -4.84 1.70 19.07
N SER A 311 -3.75 2.43 18.99
CA SER A 311 -3.71 3.84 18.62
C SER A 311 -3.61 4.09 17.11
N ALA A 312 -3.63 3.03 16.29
CA ALA A 312 -3.45 3.15 14.86
C ALA A 312 -4.50 4.05 14.20
N VAL A 313 -4.05 4.87 13.26
CA VAL A 313 -4.92 5.71 12.43
C VAL A 313 -4.69 5.40 10.95
N ALA A 314 -5.71 5.62 10.13
CA ALA A 314 -5.57 5.50 8.68
C ALA A 314 -4.66 6.65 8.17
N LEU A 315 -3.43 6.31 7.77
CA LEU A 315 -2.47 7.28 7.23
C LEU A 315 -2.61 7.49 5.73
N SER A 316 -3.18 6.51 5.04
CA SER A 316 -3.31 6.52 3.57
C SER A 316 -4.76 6.81 3.19
N SER A 317 -4.96 7.81 2.33
CA SER A 317 -6.28 8.24 1.86
C SER A 317 -7.00 7.18 1.03
N SER A 318 -8.34 7.28 0.99
CA SER A 318 -9.22 6.41 0.20
C SER A 318 -9.10 4.91 0.53
N ARG A 319 -8.82 4.58 1.81
CA ARG A 319 -8.74 3.22 2.32
C ARG A 319 -9.61 3.09 3.57
N MET A 320 -10.85 2.66 3.37
CA MET A 320 -11.84 2.52 4.44
C MET A 320 -12.04 3.83 5.25
N GLU A 321 -11.86 4.99 4.61
CA GLU A 321 -12.14 6.27 5.26
C GLU A 321 -13.65 6.44 5.49
N MET A 322 -14.01 6.81 6.71
CA MET A 322 -15.40 6.99 7.10
C MET A 322 -15.75 8.47 7.19
N HIS A 323 -16.84 8.87 6.52
CA HIS A 323 -17.32 10.24 6.48
C HIS A 323 -18.79 10.28 6.82
N GLU A 324 -19.15 11.00 7.87
CA GLU A 324 -20.56 11.36 8.10
C GLU A 324 -21.00 12.38 7.05
N ILE A 325 -22.09 12.08 6.37
CA ILE A 325 -22.65 12.93 5.32
C ILE A 325 -24.11 13.26 5.63
N SER A 326 -24.74 14.14 4.81
CA SER A 326 -26.12 14.54 5.00
C SER A 326 -27.11 13.37 5.17
N LYS A 327 -28.25 13.64 5.76
CA LYS A 327 -29.32 12.65 6.03
C LYS A 327 -28.90 11.53 6.98
N ASN A 328 -27.98 11.80 7.91
CA ASN A 328 -27.43 10.82 8.88
C ASN A 328 -26.82 9.57 8.22
N ARG A 329 -26.29 9.72 7.00
CA ARG A 329 -25.64 8.64 6.25
C ARG A 329 -24.16 8.56 6.62
N LEU A 330 -23.62 7.35 6.58
CA LEU A 330 -22.18 7.09 6.70
C LEU A 330 -21.65 6.67 5.32
N LEU A 331 -20.63 7.36 4.82
CA LEU A 331 -19.93 6.99 3.59
C LEU A 331 -18.57 6.36 3.92
N ILE A 332 -18.32 5.18 3.40
CA ILE A 332 -17.06 4.46 3.47
C ILE A 332 -16.35 4.63 2.12
N ASN A 333 -15.29 5.45 2.11
CA ASN A 333 -14.45 5.68 0.95
C ASN A 333 -13.33 4.65 0.90
N ASP A 334 -13.41 3.68 -0.01
CA ASP A 334 -12.36 2.67 -0.25
C ASP A 334 -11.96 2.63 -1.74
N CYS A 335 -11.73 3.83 -2.30
CA CYS A 335 -11.57 4.08 -3.73
C CYS A 335 -10.12 4.02 -4.23
N TYR A 336 -9.15 3.66 -3.41
CA TYR A 336 -7.74 3.63 -3.83
C TYR A 336 -7.50 2.64 -4.96
N ASN A 337 -8.00 1.41 -4.82
CA ASN A 337 -7.98 0.37 -5.87
C ASN A 337 -9.01 -0.72 -5.55
N ALA A 338 -9.30 -1.59 -6.55
CA ALA A 338 -10.25 -2.66 -6.40
C ALA A 338 -9.78 -3.95 -7.07
N ASN A 339 -10.05 -5.06 -6.40
CA ASN A 339 -9.95 -6.42 -6.91
C ASN A 339 -11.01 -7.29 -6.21
N PRO A 340 -11.32 -8.49 -6.69
CA PRO A 340 -12.40 -9.31 -6.12
C PRO A 340 -12.28 -9.55 -4.62
N ASP A 341 -11.08 -9.88 -4.13
CA ASP A 341 -10.87 -10.19 -2.71
C ASP A 341 -11.01 -8.93 -1.83
N SER A 342 -10.52 -7.78 -2.28
CA SER A 342 -10.67 -6.52 -1.54
C SER A 342 -12.11 -6.01 -1.56
N MET A 343 -12.87 -6.19 -2.65
CA MET A 343 -14.29 -5.86 -2.69
C MET A 343 -15.09 -6.73 -1.73
N ILE A 344 -14.85 -8.04 -1.72
CA ILE A 344 -15.48 -8.98 -0.80
C ILE A 344 -15.21 -8.58 0.66
N ALA A 345 -13.95 -8.30 1.00
CA ALA A 345 -13.58 -7.90 2.35
C ALA A 345 -14.31 -6.63 2.83
N THR A 346 -14.50 -5.65 1.94
CA THR A 346 -15.21 -4.41 2.30
C THR A 346 -16.73 -4.56 2.30
N LEU A 347 -17.29 -5.46 1.48
CA LEU A 347 -18.70 -5.84 1.54
C LEU A 347 -19.03 -6.56 2.85
N ASP A 348 -18.12 -7.38 3.39
CA ASP A 348 -18.28 -8.01 4.71
C ASP A 348 -18.31 -6.97 5.83
N VAL A 349 -17.52 -5.90 5.73
CA VAL A 349 -17.61 -4.78 6.66
C VAL A 349 -18.95 -4.05 6.50
N LEU A 350 -19.39 -3.76 5.27
CA LEU A 350 -20.66 -3.09 5.00
C LEU A 350 -21.84 -3.86 5.61
N LYS A 351 -21.87 -5.19 5.45
CA LYS A 351 -22.87 -6.07 6.09
C LYS A 351 -22.95 -5.88 7.61
N GLY A 352 -21.81 -5.65 8.27
CA GLY A 352 -21.74 -5.46 9.74
C GLY A 352 -22.56 -4.28 10.25
N TYR A 353 -23.03 -3.37 9.38
CA TYR A 353 -23.84 -2.23 9.75
C TYR A 353 -25.35 -2.52 9.85
N HIS A 354 -25.81 -3.71 9.44
CA HIS A 354 -27.20 -4.08 9.64
C HIS A 354 -27.62 -3.89 11.13
N PRO A 355 -28.84 -3.40 11.43
CA PRO A 355 -30.01 -3.24 10.54
C PRO A 355 -30.07 -1.91 9.75
N ARG A 356 -29.03 -1.04 9.75
CA ARG A 356 -29.01 0.11 8.85
C ARG A 356 -29.01 -0.39 7.40
N GLN A 357 -29.69 0.34 6.51
CA GLN A 357 -29.66 -0.01 5.09
C GLN A 357 -28.28 0.22 4.50
N THR A 358 -27.89 -0.65 3.60
CA THR A 358 -26.57 -0.72 3.01
C THR A 358 -26.61 -0.47 1.52
N VAL A 359 -25.73 0.40 1.03
CA VAL A 359 -25.60 0.76 -0.38
C VAL A 359 -24.19 0.49 -0.85
N ALA A 360 -24.01 -0.34 -1.87
CA ALA A 360 -22.73 -0.59 -2.50
C ALA A 360 -22.63 0.16 -3.84
N CYS A 361 -21.69 1.11 -3.95
CA CYS A 361 -21.32 1.83 -5.16
C CYS A 361 -20.04 1.25 -5.71
N LEU A 362 -20.13 0.37 -6.69
CA LEU A 362 -19.00 -0.42 -7.17
C LEU A 362 -18.64 -0.08 -8.62
N GLY A 363 -17.36 0.20 -8.85
CA GLY A 363 -16.80 0.42 -10.18
C GLY A 363 -16.09 -0.82 -10.74
N ASN A 364 -15.59 -0.71 -11.98
CA ASN A 364 -14.82 -1.77 -12.62
C ASN A 364 -13.58 -2.15 -11.79
N MET A 365 -13.24 -3.42 -11.88
CA MET A 365 -11.95 -3.97 -11.44
C MET A 365 -11.10 -4.27 -12.67
N TYR A 366 -9.95 -3.59 -12.81
CA TYR A 366 -9.05 -3.77 -13.94
C TYR A 366 -7.88 -4.72 -13.62
N GLU A 367 -7.11 -5.07 -14.63
CA GLU A 367 -5.90 -5.90 -14.57
C GLU A 367 -6.15 -7.35 -14.13
N LEU A 368 -7.37 -7.84 -14.28
CA LEU A 368 -7.74 -9.22 -13.95
C LEU A 368 -7.50 -10.19 -15.12
N GLY A 369 -7.29 -9.67 -16.35
CA GLY A 369 -7.07 -10.49 -17.54
C GLY A 369 -8.19 -11.51 -17.77
N GLN A 370 -7.84 -12.78 -17.95
CA GLN A 370 -8.82 -13.84 -18.17
C GLN A 370 -9.84 -14.06 -17.03
N TYR A 371 -9.61 -13.51 -15.85
CA TYR A 371 -10.47 -13.62 -14.68
C TYR A 371 -11.44 -12.44 -14.51
N GLU A 372 -11.48 -11.52 -15.47
CA GLU A 372 -12.28 -10.30 -15.38
C GLU A 372 -13.76 -10.58 -15.18
N LEU A 373 -14.35 -11.43 -16.01
CA LEU A 373 -15.78 -11.75 -15.89
C LEU A 373 -16.09 -12.51 -14.60
N GLU A 374 -15.29 -13.52 -14.26
CA GLU A 374 -15.51 -14.32 -13.05
C GLU A 374 -15.24 -13.48 -11.77
N GLY A 375 -14.26 -12.59 -11.79
CA GLY A 375 -13.98 -11.68 -10.67
C GLY A 375 -15.18 -10.80 -10.33
N HIS A 376 -15.78 -10.17 -11.35
CA HIS A 376 -16.98 -9.35 -11.17
C HIS A 376 -18.19 -10.20 -10.76
N ALA A 377 -18.39 -11.37 -11.38
CA ALA A 377 -19.46 -12.31 -11.03
C ALA A 377 -19.37 -12.78 -9.57
N ARG A 378 -18.16 -13.09 -9.09
CA ARG A 378 -17.92 -13.50 -7.71
C ARG A 378 -18.32 -12.42 -6.71
N VAL A 379 -17.99 -11.15 -6.98
CA VAL A 379 -18.39 -10.02 -6.14
C VAL A 379 -19.92 -9.89 -6.11
N GLY A 380 -20.61 -9.98 -7.25
CA GLY A 380 -22.07 -9.90 -7.32
C GLY A 380 -22.76 -11.01 -6.51
N ARG A 381 -22.31 -12.26 -6.64
CA ARG A 381 -22.83 -13.38 -5.84
C ARG A 381 -22.62 -13.17 -4.35
N HIS A 382 -21.43 -12.69 -3.95
CA HIS A 382 -21.10 -12.44 -2.55
C HIS A 382 -21.95 -11.30 -1.96
N LEU A 383 -22.16 -10.23 -2.71
CA LEU A 383 -23.00 -9.08 -2.33
C LEU A 383 -24.44 -9.54 -2.03
N ALA A 384 -25.05 -10.31 -2.92
CA ALA A 384 -26.39 -10.85 -2.73
C ALA A 384 -26.48 -11.81 -1.52
N ALA A 385 -25.49 -12.71 -1.37
CA ALA A 385 -25.44 -13.65 -0.24
C ALA A 385 -25.30 -12.93 1.12
N ASN A 386 -24.70 -11.73 1.15
CA ASN A 386 -24.58 -10.91 2.33
C ASN A 386 -25.79 -9.99 2.60
N GLY A 387 -26.78 -9.99 1.71
CA GLY A 387 -28.01 -9.22 1.91
C GLY A 387 -27.78 -7.70 1.85
N ILE A 388 -26.86 -7.22 1.02
CA ILE A 388 -26.67 -5.79 0.78
C ILE A 388 -27.93 -5.27 0.07
N ASP A 389 -28.48 -4.16 0.56
CA ASP A 389 -29.84 -3.71 0.15
C ASP A 389 -29.86 -3.04 -1.22
N TRP A 390 -28.84 -2.23 -1.55
CA TRP A 390 -28.78 -1.44 -2.80
C TRP A 390 -27.42 -1.55 -3.47
N LEU A 391 -27.44 -1.60 -4.80
CA LEU A 391 -26.23 -1.69 -5.62
C LEU A 391 -26.26 -0.66 -6.76
N ILE A 392 -25.20 0.13 -6.91
CA ILE A 392 -25.01 1.04 -8.04
C ILE A 392 -23.67 0.66 -8.71
N CYS A 393 -23.75 0.21 -9.97
CA CYS A 393 -22.61 -0.24 -10.76
C CYS A 393 -22.13 0.84 -11.71
N LEU A 394 -20.86 1.21 -11.67
CA LEU A 394 -20.24 2.16 -12.59
C LEU A 394 -19.33 1.44 -13.59
N GLY A 395 -19.70 1.52 -14.87
CA GLY A 395 -18.91 0.98 -15.98
C GLY A 395 -19.30 -0.43 -16.40
N THR A 396 -18.92 -0.78 -17.63
CA THR A 396 -19.40 -1.98 -18.33
C THR A 396 -19.01 -3.29 -17.68
N LEU A 397 -17.84 -3.37 -17.04
CA LEU A 397 -17.43 -4.58 -16.32
C LEU A 397 -18.21 -4.74 -14.99
N ALA A 398 -18.49 -3.64 -14.32
CA ALA A 398 -19.27 -3.63 -13.10
C ALA A 398 -20.74 -4.05 -13.33
N GLU A 399 -21.27 -3.96 -14.57
CA GLU A 399 -22.57 -4.54 -14.92
C GLU A 399 -22.62 -6.04 -14.63
N GLY A 400 -21.48 -6.73 -14.76
CA GLY A 400 -21.35 -8.14 -14.37
C GLY A 400 -21.57 -8.40 -12.88
N ILE A 401 -21.23 -7.41 -11.99
CA ILE A 401 -21.54 -7.49 -10.56
C ILE A 401 -23.06 -7.46 -10.38
N GLY A 402 -23.75 -6.46 -10.98
CA GLY A 402 -25.20 -6.29 -10.88
C GLY A 402 -25.98 -7.47 -11.44
N ALA A 403 -25.62 -7.96 -12.64
CA ALA A 403 -26.26 -9.12 -13.26
C ALA A 403 -26.17 -10.36 -12.39
N ASN A 404 -25.00 -10.64 -11.80
CA ASN A 404 -24.80 -11.80 -10.92
C ASN A 404 -25.44 -11.62 -9.53
N ALA A 405 -25.54 -10.39 -9.02
CA ALA A 405 -26.27 -10.09 -7.79
C ALA A 405 -27.78 -10.41 -7.99
N ILE A 406 -28.39 -9.94 -9.09
CA ILE A 406 -29.79 -10.23 -9.44
C ILE A 406 -29.99 -11.74 -9.63
N ALA A 407 -29.13 -12.41 -10.38
CA ALA A 407 -29.19 -13.86 -10.57
C ALA A 407 -29.06 -14.65 -9.26
N SER A 408 -28.45 -14.04 -8.23
CA SER A 408 -28.30 -14.62 -6.89
C SER A 408 -29.38 -14.16 -5.89
N GLY A 409 -30.44 -13.51 -6.36
CA GLY A 409 -31.66 -13.21 -5.57
C GLY A 409 -31.79 -11.75 -5.09
N MET A 410 -30.92 -10.85 -5.51
CA MET A 410 -31.11 -9.40 -5.23
C MET A 410 -32.27 -8.87 -6.06
N ASP A 411 -33.10 -7.97 -5.45
CA ASP A 411 -34.21 -7.33 -6.14
C ASP A 411 -33.68 -6.45 -7.28
N PRO A 412 -34.10 -6.67 -8.55
CA PRO A 412 -33.65 -5.86 -9.68
C PRO A 412 -33.97 -4.37 -9.55
N SER A 413 -35.03 -4.00 -8.80
CA SER A 413 -35.39 -2.59 -8.55
C SER A 413 -34.39 -1.85 -7.66
N HIS A 414 -33.50 -2.55 -6.97
CA HIS A 414 -32.43 -2.04 -6.12
C HIS A 414 -31.07 -2.02 -6.81
N VAL A 415 -30.98 -2.38 -8.10
CA VAL A 415 -29.74 -2.41 -8.88
C VAL A 415 -29.77 -1.35 -9.96
N PHE A 416 -28.79 -0.44 -9.93
CA PHE A 416 -28.64 0.63 -10.90
C PHE A 416 -27.34 0.50 -11.68
N TYR A 417 -27.38 0.90 -12.94
CA TYR A 417 -26.23 0.94 -13.83
C TYR A 417 -25.99 2.37 -14.29
N VAL A 418 -24.77 2.85 -14.20
CA VAL A 418 -24.39 4.23 -14.50
C VAL A 418 -23.09 4.32 -15.30
N ASP A 419 -22.95 5.43 -16.05
CA ASP A 419 -21.80 5.67 -16.93
C ASP A 419 -20.82 6.71 -16.35
N SER A 420 -21.16 7.37 -15.25
CA SER A 420 -20.33 8.40 -14.63
C SER A 420 -20.48 8.50 -13.12
N THR A 421 -19.42 8.95 -12.45
CA THR A 421 -19.42 9.25 -11.00
C THR A 421 -20.50 10.28 -10.63
N LYS A 422 -20.76 11.25 -11.52
CA LYS A 422 -21.83 12.24 -11.35
C LYS A 422 -23.21 11.59 -11.33
N GLN A 423 -23.48 10.68 -12.27
CA GLN A 423 -24.75 9.97 -12.33
C GLN A 423 -24.94 9.06 -11.11
N MET A 424 -23.88 8.38 -10.67
CA MET A 424 -23.87 7.60 -9.43
C MET A 424 -24.24 8.46 -8.22
N SER A 425 -23.64 9.65 -8.10
CA SER A 425 -23.94 10.58 -6.99
C SER A 425 -25.40 11.07 -7.03
N MET A 426 -25.96 11.30 -8.24
CA MET A 426 -27.37 11.70 -8.39
C MET A 426 -28.32 10.59 -7.93
N ILE A 427 -28.06 9.34 -8.30
CA ILE A 427 -28.87 8.18 -7.87
C ILE A 427 -28.74 7.98 -6.35
N LEU A 428 -27.54 8.13 -5.77
CA LEU A 428 -27.36 8.10 -4.33
C LEU A 428 -28.22 9.15 -3.61
N GLU A 429 -28.24 10.37 -4.10
CA GLU A 429 -29.03 11.45 -3.49
C GLU A 429 -30.55 11.20 -3.59
N GLU A 430 -31.02 10.62 -4.69
CA GLU A 430 -32.41 10.37 -4.96
C GLU A 430 -32.95 9.13 -4.25
N TYR A 431 -32.20 8.00 -4.30
CA TYR A 431 -32.71 6.69 -3.89
C TYR A 431 -32.11 6.16 -2.60
N ALA A 432 -30.87 6.57 -2.20
CA ALA A 432 -30.30 6.02 -1.00
C ALA A 432 -31.09 6.45 0.25
N PRO A 433 -31.47 5.50 1.11
CA PRO A 433 -32.27 5.78 2.29
C PRO A 433 -31.62 6.78 3.26
N GLN A 434 -32.46 7.40 4.10
CA GLN A 434 -31.92 8.08 5.29
C GLN A 434 -31.24 7.05 6.19
N ASP A 435 -30.22 7.48 6.91
CA ASP A 435 -29.46 6.60 7.80
C ASP A 435 -28.73 5.42 7.10
N ALA A 436 -28.56 5.46 5.78
CA ALA A 436 -27.87 4.41 5.05
C ALA A 436 -26.34 4.43 5.31
N VAL A 437 -25.70 3.25 5.19
CA VAL A 437 -24.24 3.12 5.09
C VAL A 437 -23.87 2.85 3.64
N ILE A 438 -23.02 3.68 3.08
CA ILE A 438 -22.67 3.70 1.67
C ILE A 438 -21.21 3.33 1.51
N LEU A 439 -20.91 2.26 0.80
CA LEU A 439 -19.55 1.89 0.39
C LEU A 439 -19.30 2.39 -1.03
N VAL A 440 -18.20 3.11 -1.25
CA VAL A 440 -17.73 3.51 -2.59
C VAL A 440 -16.40 2.86 -2.87
N LYS A 441 -16.32 2.02 -3.93
CA LYS A 441 -15.10 1.28 -4.29
C LYS A 441 -15.01 0.97 -5.78
N GLY A 442 -13.82 1.11 -6.35
CA GLY A 442 -13.50 0.77 -7.74
C GLY A 442 -12.00 0.91 -8.01
N SER A 443 -11.54 0.45 -9.16
CA SER A 443 -10.15 0.64 -9.57
C SER A 443 -9.78 2.13 -9.61
N ASN A 444 -8.52 2.46 -9.33
CA ASN A 444 -8.02 3.83 -9.20
C ASN A 444 -8.39 4.73 -10.40
N SER A 445 -8.25 4.21 -11.63
CA SER A 445 -8.59 4.93 -12.86
C SER A 445 -10.07 5.28 -13.01
N MET A 446 -10.98 4.65 -12.24
CA MET A 446 -12.40 4.96 -12.20
C MET A 446 -12.71 6.28 -11.46
N ARG A 447 -11.74 6.84 -10.72
CA ARG A 447 -11.87 8.09 -9.95
C ARG A 447 -13.09 8.13 -9.03
N MET A 448 -13.40 7.01 -8.40
CA MET A 448 -14.60 6.88 -7.56
C MET A 448 -14.64 7.87 -6.39
N THR A 449 -13.51 8.43 -5.97
CA THR A 449 -13.45 9.53 -4.99
C THR A 449 -14.24 10.79 -5.42
N GLU A 450 -14.51 10.98 -6.70
CA GLU A 450 -15.34 12.08 -7.18
C GLU A 450 -16.80 11.96 -6.71
N VAL A 451 -17.28 10.74 -6.45
CA VAL A 451 -18.63 10.49 -5.88
C VAL A 451 -18.77 11.18 -4.53
N TYR A 452 -17.78 10.99 -3.65
CA TYR A 452 -17.75 11.63 -2.33
C TYR A 452 -17.67 13.15 -2.46
N LYS A 453 -16.74 13.69 -3.25
CA LYS A 453 -16.56 15.13 -3.45
C LYS A 453 -17.83 15.81 -3.98
N TYR A 454 -18.57 15.13 -4.85
CA TYR A 454 -19.82 15.66 -5.38
C TYR A 454 -20.91 15.77 -4.30
N ILE A 455 -20.97 14.79 -3.40
CA ILE A 455 -21.92 14.80 -2.27
C ILE A 455 -21.55 15.91 -1.27
N GLU A 456 -20.23 16.04 -0.95
CA GLU A 456 -19.72 17.06 -0.02
C GLU A 456 -20.01 18.49 -0.48
N GLN A 457 -19.88 18.79 -1.77
CA GLN A 457 -20.13 20.13 -2.34
C GLN A 457 -21.60 20.57 -2.32
N ARG A 458 -22.53 19.66 -2.07
CA ARG A 458 -23.97 19.92 -2.04
C ARG A 458 -24.56 19.98 -0.63
N ASN A 459 -23.80 19.61 0.35
CA ASN A 459 -24.12 19.71 1.78
C ASN A 459 -23.50 20.95 2.39
#